data_dcb010c0c96bdc4a4377046e7dc1a2f5
#
_entry.id   dcb010c0c96bdc4a4377046e7dc1a2f5
#
_cell.length_a   1.000
_cell.length_b   1.000
_cell.length_c   1.000
_cell.angle_alpha   90.00
_cell.angle_beta   90.00
_cell.angle_gamma   90.00
#
_symmetry.space_group_name_H-M   'P 1'
#
loop_
_entity.id
_entity.type
_entity.pdbx_description
1 polymer ?
#
loop_
_entity_poly.entity_id
_entity_poly.type
_entity_poly.pdbx_seq_one_letter_code
_entity_poly.pdbx_strand_id
1 'polypeptide(L)'
;MKLSTSVKPISYLKAHASRLIRDLSANQGTLIVTHNGHAKAVVQDIHTFERTQEALALLKMLTRSQKNIRRGKAKSLDAAITSLEQRIQTLKNEEI
;
A
#
# COMPACT_ATOMS: atom_id res chain seq x y z
N MET A 1 -10.36 13.49 -1.22
CA MET A 1 -9.31 13.46 -2.25
C MET A 1 -7.96 13.83 -1.68
N LYS A 2 -6.96 13.05 -1.91
CA LYS A 2 -5.63 13.33 -1.41
C LYS A 2 -4.93 14.37 -2.27
N LEU A 3 -4.41 15.40 -1.64
CA LEU A 3 -3.67 16.44 -2.35
C LEU A 3 -2.32 15.95 -2.88
N SER A 4 -1.85 14.81 -2.35
CA SER A 4 -0.59 14.20 -2.77
C SER A 4 -0.70 13.40 -4.07
N THR A 5 -1.91 13.24 -4.62
CA THR A 5 -2.09 12.52 -5.88
C THR A 5 -1.98 13.47 -7.06
N SER A 6 -1.12 13.16 -8.01
CA SER A 6 -0.92 13.93 -9.24
C SER A 6 -1.16 13.07 -10.46
N VAL A 7 -1.54 13.71 -11.57
CA VAL A 7 -1.75 13.01 -12.85
C VAL A 7 -0.84 13.68 -13.88
N LYS A 8 0.03 12.90 -14.52
CA LYS A 8 0.97 13.40 -15.51
C LYS A 8 1.09 12.41 -16.68
N PRO A 9 1.33 12.92 -17.90
CA PRO A 9 1.58 12.03 -19.04
C PRO A 9 2.95 11.38 -18.93
N ILE A 10 3.11 10.24 -19.62
CA ILE A 10 4.38 9.50 -19.56
C ILE A 10 5.57 10.32 -20.07
N SER A 11 5.34 11.22 -21.00
CA SER A 11 6.39 12.10 -21.49
C SER A 11 6.98 12.98 -20.37
N TYR A 12 6.13 13.44 -19.46
CA TYR A 12 6.58 14.21 -18.31
C TYR A 12 7.42 13.35 -17.37
N LEU A 13 6.99 12.12 -17.13
CA LEU A 13 7.76 11.17 -16.32
C LEU A 13 9.13 10.91 -16.92
N LYS A 14 9.21 10.68 -18.22
CA LYS A 14 10.50 10.46 -18.90
C LYS A 14 11.45 11.65 -18.75
N ALA A 15 10.91 12.85 -18.86
CA ALA A 15 11.71 14.07 -18.80
C ALA A 15 12.18 14.40 -17.39
N HIS A 16 11.41 14.04 -16.36
CA HIS A 16 11.64 14.51 -15.00
C HIS A 16 11.68 13.37 -13.98
N ALA A 17 12.06 12.17 -14.38
CA ALA A 17 11.97 10.98 -13.52
C ALA A 17 12.66 11.15 -12.18
N SER A 18 13.91 11.62 -12.17
CA SER A 18 14.66 11.76 -10.91
C SER A 18 14.02 12.72 -9.94
N ARG A 19 13.55 13.85 -10.44
CA ARG A 19 12.89 14.86 -9.61
C ARG A 19 11.56 14.36 -9.09
N LEU A 20 10.78 13.70 -9.95
CA LEU A 20 9.49 13.14 -9.54
C LEU A 20 9.64 12.10 -8.45
N ILE A 21 10.60 11.23 -8.57
CA ILE A 21 10.86 10.19 -7.56
C ILE A 21 11.27 10.83 -6.24
N ARG A 22 12.13 11.83 -6.27
CA ARG A 22 12.51 12.57 -5.07
C ARG A 22 11.31 13.23 -4.39
N ASP A 23 10.47 13.89 -5.18
CA ASP A 23 9.29 14.56 -4.65
C ASP A 23 8.30 13.56 -4.05
N LEU A 24 8.10 12.42 -4.70
CA LEU A 24 7.24 11.37 -4.18
C LEU A 24 7.77 10.82 -2.87
N SER A 25 9.08 10.60 -2.77
CA SER A 25 9.69 10.12 -1.53
C SER A 25 9.53 11.13 -0.40
N ALA A 26 9.76 12.41 -0.68
CA ALA A 26 9.68 13.45 0.33
C ALA A 26 8.25 13.66 0.83
N ASN A 27 7.26 13.56 -0.05
CA ASN A 27 5.87 13.86 0.25
C ASN A 27 4.99 12.62 0.40
N GLN A 28 5.55 11.42 0.22
CA GLN A 28 4.83 10.16 0.27
C GLN A 28 3.59 10.19 -0.63
N GLY A 29 3.80 10.65 -1.84
CA GLY A 29 2.73 10.89 -2.80
C GLY A 29 2.50 9.76 -3.77
N THR A 30 1.54 9.97 -4.65
CA THR A 30 1.16 9.04 -5.70
C THR A 30 1.08 9.81 -7.02
N LEU A 31 1.64 9.23 -8.07
CA LEU A 31 1.58 9.77 -9.43
C LEU A 31 0.84 8.79 -10.32
N ILE A 32 -0.21 9.26 -10.98
CA ILE A 32 -0.90 8.49 -12.01
C ILE A 32 -0.30 8.89 -13.35
N VAL A 33 0.19 7.91 -14.08
CA VAL A 33 0.84 8.13 -15.37
C VAL A 33 -0.15 7.80 -16.49
N THR A 34 -0.35 8.72 -17.40
CA THR A 34 -1.23 8.53 -18.54
C THR A 34 -0.43 8.33 -19.83
N HIS A 35 -1.05 7.63 -20.77
CA HIS A 35 -0.54 7.48 -22.12
C HIS A 35 -1.73 7.53 -23.07
N ASN A 36 -1.65 8.42 -24.07
CA ASN A 36 -2.76 8.67 -25.02
C ASN A 36 -4.06 9.01 -24.29
N GLY A 37 -3.99 9.77 -23.22
CA GLY A 37 -5.16 10.23 -22.48
C GLY A 37 -5.76 9.21 -21.52
N HIS A 38 -5.14 8.05 -21.37
CA HIS A 38 -5.64 6.99 -20.49
C HIS A 38 -4.65 6.69 -19.38
N ALA A 39 -5.16 6.51 -18.15
CA ALA A 39 -4.33 6.11 -17.02
C ALA A 39 -3.80 4.70 -17.26
N LYS A 40 -2.50 4.53 -17.19
CA LYS A 40 -1.83 3.26 -17.46
C LYS A 40 -1.03 2.71 -16.30
N ALA A 41 -0.53 3.58 -15.43
CA ALA A 41 0.36 3.14 -14.36
C ALA A 41 0.24 4.06 -13.17
N VAL A 42 0.68 3.54 -12.03
CA VAL A 42 0.76 4.29 -10.78
C VAL A 42 2.19 4.22 -10.30
N VAL A 43 2.75 5.37 -9.93
CA VAL A 43 4.07 5.46 -9.31
C VAL A 43 3.85 5.97 -7.89
N GLN A 44 4.34 5.23 -6.91
CA GLN A 44 4.19 5.58 -5.51
C GLN A 44 5.53 5.58 -4.81
N ASP A 45 5.65 6.43 -3.79
CA ASP A 45 6.70 6.28 -2.80
C ASP A 45 6.65 4.88 -2.19
N ILE A 46 7.82 4.29 -1.98
CA ILE A 46 7.89 2.91 -1.49
C ILE A 46 7.22 2.74 -0.12
N HIS A 47 7.34 3.73 0.77
CA HIS A 47 6.72 3.65 2.09
C HIS A 47 5.19 3.65 2.00
N THR A 48 4.64 4.44 1.09
CA THR A 48 3.19 4.46 0.83
C THR A 48 2.73 3.10 0.32
N PHE A 49 3.44 2.54 -0.63
CA PHE A 49 3.13 1.22 -1.18
C PHE A 49 3.15 0.15 -0.09
N GLU A 50 4.20 0.14 0.72
CA GLU A 50 4.35 -0.86 1.79
C GLU A 50 3.25 -0.74 2.83
N ARG A 51 2.87 0.48 3.21
CA ARG A 51 1.76 0.67 4.15
C ARG A 51 0.44 0.15 3.59
N THR A 52 0.21 0.33 2.30
CA THR A 52 -0.98 -0.20 1.64
C THR A 52 -0.97 -1.72 1.66
N GLN A 53 0.16 -2.34 1.39
CA GLN A 53 0.29 -3.80 1.44
C GLN A 53 0.05 -4.33 2.86
N GLU A 54 0.57 -3.66 3.87
CA GLU A 54 0.33 -4.03 5.27
C GLU A 54 -1.15 -3.93 5.62
N ALA A 55 -1.82 -2.87 5.18
CA ALA A 55 -3.25 -2.69 5.42
C ALA A 55 -4.08 -3.78 4.75
N LEU A 56 -3.72 -4.17 3.53
CA LEU A 56 -4.40 -5.26 2.84
C LEU A 56 -4.20 -6.60 3.55
N ALA A 57 -3.00 -6.85 4.03
CA ALA A 57 -2.72 -8.07 4.80
C ALA A 57 -3.57 -8.11 6.08
N LEU A 58 -3.66 -6.98 6.78
CA LEU A 58 -4.49 -6.85 7.97
C LEU A 58 -5.97 -7.16 7.68
N LEU A 59 -6.49 -6.56 6.61
CA LEU A 59 -7.89 -6.79 6.22
C LEU A 59 -8.16 -8.26 5.89
N LYS A 60 -7.24 -8.90 5.18
CA LYS A 60 -7.38 -10.33 4.85
C LYS A 60 -7.44 -11.19 6.10
N MET A 61 -6.60 -10.91 7.08
CA MET A 61 -6.57 -11.70 8.30
C MET A 61 -7.81 -11.45 9.18
N LEU A 62 -8.30 -10.23 9.21
CA LEU A 62 -9.54 -9.92 9.91
C LEU A 62 -10.73 -10.64 9.28
N THR A 63 -10.77 -10.70 7.95
CA THR A 63 -11.82 -11.43 7.24
C THR A 63 -11.79 -12.92 7.56
N ARG A 64 -10.61 -13.52 7.60
CA ARG A 64 -10.44 -14.93 7.99
C ARG A 64 -10.88 -15.16 9.43
N SER A 65 -10.54 -14.26 10.32
CA SER A 65 -10.93 -14.34 11.72
C SER A 65 -12.46 -14.34 11.88
N GLN A 66 -13.13 -13.47 11.16
CA GLN A 66 -14.61 -13.43 11.18
C GLN A 66 -15.23 -14.71 10.63
N LYS A 67 -14.68 -15.26 9.56
CA LYS A 67 -15.17 -16.52 9.01
C LYS A 67 -15.02 -17.66 10.00
N ASN A 68 -13.89 -17.72 10.68
CA ASN A 68 -13.65 -18.74 11.69
C ASN A 68 -14.65 -18.65 12.84
N ILE A 69 -14.96 -17.45 13.28
CA ILE A 69 -15.95 -17.20 14.32
C ILE A 69 -17.32 -17.72 13.87
N ARG A 70 -17.74 -17.38 12.67
CA ARG A 70 -19.02 -17.81 12.11
C ARG A 70 -19.15 -19.34 11.99
N ARG A 71 -18.03 -20.01 11.75
CA ARG A 71 -18.01 -21.46 11.62
C ARG A 71 -17.91 -22.19 12.95
N GLY A 72 -17.90 -21.47 14.04
CA GLY A 72 -17.70 -22.07 15.36
C GLY A 72 -16.27 -22.51 15.62
N LYS A 73 -15.35 -22.13 14.76
CA LYS A 73 -13.91 -22.42 14.89
C LYS A 73 -13.18 -21.16 15.38
N ALA A 74 -13.80 -20.46 16.29
CA ALA A 74 -13.30 -19.19 16.73
C ALA A 74 -11.94 -19.28 17.41
N LYS A 75 -10.99 -18.48 16.97
CA LYS A 75 -9.87 -18.07 17.79
C LYS A 75 -10.32 -16.82 18.52
N SER A 76 -9.76 -16.56 19.68
CA SER A 76 -10.06 -15.31 20.35
C SER A 76 -9.62 -14.15 19.44
N LEU A 77 -10.33 -13.02 19.56
CA LEU A 77 -9.98 -11.82 18.83
C LEU A 77 -8.56 -11.38 19.16
N ASP A 78 -8.17 -11.51 20.43
CA ASP A 78 -6.83 -11.15 20.87
C ASP A 78 -5.75 -11.99 20.18
N ALA A 79 -5.98 -13.29 20.01
CA ALA A 79 -5.04 -14.16 19.31
C ALA A 79 -4.92 -13.75 17.84
N ALA A 80 -6.03 -13.40 17.21
CA ALA A 80 -6.02 -12.94 15.82
C ALA A 80 -5.23 -11.65 15.68
N ILE A 81 -5.44 -10.71 16.58
CA ILE A 81 -4.73 -9.42 16.58
C ILE A 81 -3.23 -9.64 16.80
N THR A 82 -2.87 -10.51 17.73
CA THR A 82 -1.47 -10.84 17.99
C THR A 82 -0.80 -11.42 16.75
N SER A 83 -1.46 -12.32 16.06
CA SER A 83 -0.95 -12.89 14.81
C SER A 83 -0.70 -11.82 13.75
N LEU A 84 -1.62 -10.87 13.65
CA LEU A 84 -1.48 -9.74 12.71
C LEU A 84 -0.29 -8.87 13.05
N GLU A 85 -0.13 -8.54 14.32
CA GLU A 85 0.97 -7.71 14.77
C GLU A 85 2.32 -8.37 14.48
N GLN A 86 2.42 -9.67 14.72
CA GLN A 86 3.64 -10.42 14.42
C GLN A 86 3.94 -10.42 12.93
N ARG A 87 2.92 -10.59 12.10
CA ARG A 87 3.10 -10.60 10.66
C ARG A 87 3.53 -9.23 10.13
N ILE A 88 2.93 -8.18 10.65
CA ILE A 88 3.31 -6.80 10.29
C ILE A 88 4.76 -6.54 10.71
N GLN A 89 5.14 -6.97 11.89
CA GLN A 89 6.50 -6.80 12.38
C GLN A 89 7.51 -7.54 11.51
N THR A 90 7.17 -8.75 11.08
CA THR A 90 8.02 -9.51 10.16
C THR A 90 8.20 -8.79 8.84
N LEU A 91 7.13 -8.24 8.29
CA LEU A 91 7.19 -7.46 7.05
C LEU A 91 8.07 -6.24 7.20
N LYS A 92 7.96 -5.54 8.32
CA LYS A 92 8.80 -4.37 8.59
C LYS A 92 10.28 -4.74 8.68
N ASN A 93 10.58 -5.88 9.28
CA ASN A 93 11.96 -6.34 9.41
C ASN A 93 12.57 -6.73 8.06
N GLU A 94 11.76 -7.00 7.07
CA GLU A 94 12.21 -7.34 5.70
C GLU A 94 12.43 -6.10 4.83
N GLU A 95 12.17 -4.93 5.34
CA GLU A 95 12.25 -3.67 4.58
C GLU A 95 13.66 -3.09 4.49
N ILE A 96 14.65 -3.79 4.73
CA ILE A 96 16.02 -3.23 4.75
C ILE A 96 16.58 -3.07 3.36
#